data_b1e6c8af615d77f73610d1bffc71b153
#
_entry.id   b1e6c8af615d77f73610d1bffc71b153
#
_cell.length_a   1.000
_cell.length_b   1.000
_cell.length_c   1.000
_cell.angle_alpha   90.00
_cell.angle_beta   90.00
_cell.angle_gamma   90.00
#
_symmetry.space_group_name_H-M   'P 1'
#
loop_
_entity.id
_entity.type
_entity.pdbx_description
1 polymer ?
#
loop_
_entity_poly.entity_id
_entity_poly.type
_entity_poly.pdbx_seq_one_letter_code
_entity_poly.pdbx_strand_id
1 'polypeptide(L)'
;MIKLDKHTYKNGVVKTQIRIVDGYRNENDEPRQRTIESFGYLEDKENPDEFLAALREYDKKRIKEKRVNITKASTLPFYEDDGSTVYHFGYKYLEAIYNELKLDEMFNKIDSKCKYNIAEIFKFLVIQRILSPDSKRATYQRIENLYGKKYDLSLHQLYRSLAIFGDASNDIQRILNDEIKSLVGRDTSNVFFDSTNYYFQKDLESEDQYEEVCPLVTGKTNIKNQKIIEVTDEEGNYKQFKAIPGLMKRGVSKEHVVDPIIQMGLLMDKNGIPICMQVFPGNTSDSLTLLPILNEAKGSFGLGRTVVVADKGMNTTKNIDTAVNNGDGFMFSQILKGKKGKRYQDRIFDESLYTVVDEDYRYQEFIEDYDATDLDGNRVVRQRKVLIYYNGATARREKNKRDEKVAKAKKSLTNNAYMVSHGYDKYLIEESYVENTGEIADKKSYKINKEKIKEEEKYDGMFAIITSELDYDQAKIRETYHGLWRIEESFRVTKSELELRPIYVTNEKHIKGHFIICFVALCVLRILQKKMNYSISIERIVRALNMCKCTEIVNGVIHVLKDDTTKQFVKKISQEKKIEYTSEELDKILSETVEDYKLIIKEFNSKLCTSLITKSDFESFLKSIKLKK
;
A
#
# COMPACT_ATOMS: atom_id res chain seq x y z
N MET A 1 -1.70 6.46 25.27
CA MET A 1 -2.55 5.47 25.98
C MET A 1 -2.63 5.86 27.45
N ILE A 2 -3.84 5.89 28.03
CA ILE A 2 -4.03 6.18 29.46
C ILE A 2 -3.59 4.97 30.28
N LYS A 3 -2.79 5.20 31.29
CA LYS A 3 -2.33 4.21 32.24
C LYS A 3 -2.74 4.61 33.66
N LEU A 4 -3.27 3.64 34.39
CA LEU A 4 -3.70 3.79 35.78
C LEU A 4 -2.82 2.87 36.64
N ASP A 5 -1.91 3.45 37.42
CA ASP A 5 -0.97 2.70 38.26
C ASP A 5 -1.37 2.85 39.73
N LYS A 6 -1.65 1.72 40.38
CA LYS A 6 -1.99 1.70 41.80
C LYS A 6 -0.73 1.72 42.66
N HIS A 7 -0.66 2.65 43.58
CA HIS A 7 0.42 2.78 44.56
C HIS A 7 -0.14 2.57 45.97
N THR A 8 0.42 1.60 46.68
CA THR A 8 0.06 1.37 48.07
C THR A 8 1.11 2.04 48.96
N TYR A 9 0.69 2.98 49.75
CA TYR A 9 1.54 3.69 50.70
C TYR A 9 1.78 2.89 52.00
N LYS A 10 2.82 3.25 52.75
CA LYS A 10 3.17 2.56 54.02
C LYS A 10 2.05 2.61 55.09
N ASN A 11 1.14 3.53 55.00
CA ASN A 11 -0.05 3.67 55.84
C ASN A 11 -1.26 2.84 55.37
N GLY A 12 -1.10 1.98 54.38
CA GLY A 12 -2.15 1.14 53.79
C GLY A 12 -3.07 1.83 52.83
N VAL A 13 -2.92 3.13 52.58
CA VAL A 13 -3.73 3.88 51.60
C VAL A 13 -3.29 3.50 50.20
N VAL A 14 -4.26 3.16 49.33
CA VAL A 14 -4.04 2.90 47.92
C VAL A 14 -4.47 4.12 47.12
N LYS A 15 -3.58 4.70 46.32
CA LYS A 15 -3.91 5.79 45.36
C LYS A 15 -3.58 5.34 43.95
N THR A 16 -4.43 5.73 43.01
CA THR A 16 -4.34 5.39 41.58
C THR A 16 -3.78 6.58 40.80
N GLN A 17 -2.52 6.50 40.39
CA GLN A 17 -1.89 7.54 39.57
C GLN A 17 -2.37 7.46 38.13
N ILE A 18 -2.76 8.60 37.56
CA ILE A 18 -3.24 8.75 36.18
C ILE A 18 -2.14 9.33 35.32
N ARG A 19 -1.74 8.60 34.27
CA ARG A 19 -0.71 9.04 33.32
C ARG A 19 -1.13 8.76 31.90
N ILE A 20 -0.74 9.61 30.97
CA ILE A 20 -0.70 9.28 29.55
C ILE A 20 0.71 8.82 29.21
N VAL A 21 0.82 7.63 28.64
CA VAL A 21 2.09 7.02 28.26
C VAL A 21 2.12 6.70 26.78
N ASP A 22 3.31 6.79 26.19
CA ASP A 22 3.60 6.34 24.82
C ASP A 22 4.56 5.15 24.88
N GLY A 23 4.32 4.20 23.96
CA GLY A 23 5.27 3.13 23.69
C GLY A 23 6.34 3.59 22.72
N TYR A 24 7.59 3.27 23.00
CA TYR A 24 8.72 3.43 22.08
C TYR A 24 9.63 2.21 22.19
N ARG A 25 10.54 2.04 21.25
CA ARG A 25 11.60 1.03 21.34
C ARG A 25 12.90 1.73 21.69
N ASN A 26 13.64 1.15 22.63
CA ASN A 26 14.97 1.64 22.99
C ASN A 26 16.01 1.22 21.94
N GLU A 27 17.25 1.59 22.14
CA GLU A 27 18.38 1.29 21.24
C GLU A 27 18.61 -0.22 21.01
N ASN A 28 18.14 -1.05 21.94
CA ASN A 28 18.20 -2.52 21.86
C ASN A 28 16.93 -3.15 21.26
N ASP A 29 16.06 -2.34 20.62
CA ASP A 29 14.76 -2.75 20.06
C ASP A 29 13.76 -3.32 21.09
N GLU A 30 13.97 -3.06 22.39
CA GLU A 30 13.06 -3.47 23.46
C GLU A 30 11.91 -2.48 23.60
N PRO A 31 10.65 -2.94 23.76
CA PRO A 31 9.52 -2.06 23.98
C PRO A 31 9.60 -1.39 25.35
N ARG A 32 9.59 -0.08 25.37
CA ARG A 32 9.58 0.77 26.56
C ARG A 32 8.38 1.70 26.54
N GLN A 33 8.05 2.24 27.71
CA GLN A 33 7.00 3.26 27.85
C GLN A 33 7.59 4.51 28.49
N ARG A 34 7.28 5.67 27.91
CA ARG A 34 7.57 6.96 28.53
C ARG A 34 6.29 7.65 28.94
N THR A 35 6.32 8.32 30.08
CA THR A 35 5.21 9.16 30.51
C THR A 35 5.22 10.45 29.70
N ILE A 36 4.12 10.77 29.04
CA ILE A 36 3.93 12.01 28.29
C ILE A 36 3.39 13.08 29.25
N GLU A 37 2.41 12.70 30.05
CA GLU A 37 1.73 13.64 30.95
C GLU A 37 1.20 12.90 32.18
N SER A 38 1.25 13.55 33.34
CA SER A 38 0.75 13.01 34.62
C SER A 38 -0.33 13.93 35.18
N PHE A 39 -1.44 13.34 35.58
CA PHE A 39 -2.64 14.08 36.04
C PHE A 39 -2.90 13.93 37.53
N GLY A 40 -1.91 13.44 38.28
CA GLY A 40 -2.05 13.20 39.71
C GLY A 40 -2.80 11.90 40.02
N TYR A 41 -3.51 11.86 41.11
CA TYR A 41 -4.24 10.68 41.56
C TYR A 41 -5.74 10.79 41.29
N LEU A 42 -6.36 9.65 41.00
CA LEU A 42 -7.76 9.54 40.66
C LEU A 42 -8.65 9.92 41.86
N GLU A 43 -8.21 9.54 43.05
CA GLU A 43 -8.90 9.78 44.30
C GLU A 43 -8.91 11.27 44.73
N ASP A 44 -8.02 12.07 44.12
CA ASP A 44 -7.94 13.51 44.37
C ASP A 44 -8.82 14.33 43.40
N LYS A 45 -9.63 13.68 42.52
CA LYS A 45 -10.53 14.33 41.56
C LYS A 45 -11.95 14.43 42.11
N GLU A 46 -12.61 15.58 41.91
CA GLU A 46 -13.99 15.80 42.36
C GLU A 46 -14.97 14.81 41.72
N ASN A 47 -14.82 14.54 40.42
CA ASN A 47 -15.63 13.60 39.65
C ASN A 47 -14.70 12.64 38.84
N PRO A 48 -14.23 11.52 39.42
CA PRO A 48 -13.28 10.62 38.82
C PRO A 48 -13.72 10.05 37.46
N ASP A 49 -14.99 9.66 37.33
CA ASP A 49 -15.52 9.04 36.10
C ASP A 49 -15.64 10.05 34.95
N GLU A 50 -16.11 11.26 35.24
CA GLU A 50 -16.20 12.34 34.27
C GLU A 50 -14.80 12.79 33.81
N PHE A 51 -13.87 12.90 34.76
CA PHE A 51 -12.47 13.20 34.46
C PHE A 51 -11.84 12.14 33.55
N LEU A 52 -12.06 10.85 33.82
CA LEU A 52 -11.55 9.77 32.94
C LEU A 52 -12.20 9.75 31.58
N ALA A 53 -13.48 10.11 31.46
CA ALA A 53 -14.17 10.23 30.18
C ALA A 53 -13.57 11.38 29.35
N ALA A 54 -13.40 12.56 29.95
CA ALA A 54 -12.77 13.71 29.31
C ALA A 54 -11.31 13.41 28.90
N LEU A 55 -10.56 12.70 29.76
CA LEU A 55 -9.19 12.31 29.48
C LEU A 55 -9.09 11.28 28.31
N ARG A 56 -10.07 10.39 28.18
CA ARG A 56 -10.16 9.45 27.03
C ARG A 56 -10.42 10.21 25.74
N GLU A 57 -11.26 11.23 25.75
CA GLU A 57 -11.50 12.09 24.60
C GLU A 57 -10.22 12.88 24.23
N TYR A 58 -9.54 13.43 25.21
CA TYR A 58 -8.28 14.13 25.05
C TYR A 58 -7.20 13.22 24.44
N ASP A 59 -7.01 11.98 24.97
CA ASP A 59 -6.03 11.03 24.42
C ASP A 59 -6.37 10.57 23.00
N LYS A 60 -7.66 10.36 22.69
CA LYS A 60 -8.12 10.09 21.32
C LYS A 60 -7.78 11.23 20.36
N LYS A 61 -8.03 12.47 20.77
CA LYS A 61 -7.71 13.67 19.98
C LYS A 61 -6.21 13.81 19.78
N ARG A 62 -5.42 13.64 20.83
CA ARG A 62 -3.96 13.63 20.82
C ARG A 62 -3.40 12.54 19.89
N ILE A 63 -3.93 11.31 19.95
CA ILE A 63 -3.51 10.19 19.06
C ILE A 63 -3.85 10.49 17.62
N LYS A 64 -5.00 11.10 17.34
CA LYS A 64 -5.40 11.51 15.99
C LYS A 64 -4.48 12.59 15.44
N GLU A 65 -4.09 13.55 16.26
CA GLU A 65 -3.12 14.61 15.91
C GLU A 65 -1.69 14.05 15.69
N LYS A 66 -1.27 13.07 16.50
CA LYS A 66 0.06 12.44 16.41
C LYS A 66 0.23 11.53 15.17
N ARG A 67 -0.85 11.02 14.60
CA ARG A 67 -0.84 10.24 13.35
C ARG A 67 -0.68 11.09 12.08
N VAL A 68 -0.56 12.40 12.22
CA VAL A 68 -0.25 13.28 11.10
C VAL A 68 1.22 13.09 10.72
N ASN A 69 1.44 12.52 9.56
CA ASN A 69 2.75 12.25 9.00
C ASN A 69 3.57 13.56 8.86
N ILE A 70 4.90 13.52 9.03
CA ILE A 70 5.79 14.69 8.81
C ILE A 70 5.59 15.27 7.41
N THR A 71 5.32 14.42 6.43
CA THR A 71 4.99 14.81 5.06
C THR A 71 3.76 15.74 5.01
N LYS A 72 2.72 15.48 5.80
CA LYS A 72 1.55 16.38 5.92
C LYS A 72 1.89 17.72 6.56
N ALA A 73 2.82 17.72 7.49
CA ALA A 73 3.27 18.93 8.14
C ALA A 73 3.98 19.90 7.17
N SER A 74 4.72 19.35 6.17
CA SER A 74 5.41 20.14 5.16
C SER A 74 4.48 20.73 4.10
N THR A 75 3.21 20.34 4.06
CA THR A 75 2.26 20.73 3.00
C THR A 75 1.29 21.86 3.39
N LEU A 76 1.33 22.33 4.63
CA LEU A 76 0.51 23.48 5.04
C LEU A 76 1.00 24.76 4.37
N PRO A 77 0.10 25.65 3.89
CA PRO A 77 0.51 26.96 3.41
C PRO A 77 1.18 27.71 4.56
N PHE A 78 2.35 28.25 4.25
CA PHE A 78 3.15 28.97 5.22
C PHE A 78 2.96 30.46 5.03
N TYR A 79 2.56 31.11 6.10
CA TYR A 79 2.70 32.54 6.25
C TYR A 79 3.83 32.75 7.25
N GLU A 80 4.91 33.41 6.85
CA GLU A 80 5.86 33.95 7.81
C GLU A 80 5.15 35.00 8.68
N ASP A 81 5.70 35.32 9.83
CA ASP A 81 5.09 36.28 10.76
C ASP A 81 4.90 37.70 10.15
N ASP A 82 5.54 37.97 9.00
CA ASP A 82 5.40 39.18 8.19
C ASP A 82 4.29 39.11 7.12
N GLY A 83 3.55 38.00 7.04
CA GLY A 83 2.49 37.77 6.05
C GLY A 83 2.95 37.39 4.66
N SER A 84 4.23 37.09 4.43
CA SER A 84 4.74 36.70 3.12
C SER A 84 4.29 35.29 2.74
N THR A 85 3.84 35.12 1.47
CA THR A 85 3.36 33.84 0.95
C THR A 85 4.54 32.95 0.58
N VAL A 86 4.57 31.73 1.11
CA VAL A 86 5.55 30.71 0.77
C VAL A 86 5.05 29.83 -0.36
N TYR A 87 5.82 29.76 -1.44
CA TYR A 87 5.55 28.97 -2.62
C TYR A 87 6.43 27.73 -2.67
N HIS A 88 5.92 26.68 -3.31
CA HIS A 88 6.62 25.44 -3.57
C HIS A 88 7.19 25.43 -4.98
N PHE A 89 8.49 25.14 -5.15
CA PHE A 89 9.10 25.01 -6.48
C PHE A 89 9.64 23.60 -6.78
N GLY A 90 9.69 22.71 -5.81
CA GLY A 90 10.12 21.32 -6.01
C GLY A 90 9.27 20.53 -7.01
N TYR A 91 8.06 21.00 -7.29
CA TYR A 91 7.21 20.46 -8.33
C TYR A 91 7.88 20.48 -9.72
N LYS A 92 8.84 21.38 -9.96
CA LYS A 92 9.54 21.49 -11.24
C LYS A 92 10.35 20.24 -11.58
N TYR A 93 10.90 19.56 -10.59
CA TYR A 93 11.61 18.30 -10.80
C TYR A 93 10.64 17.18 -11.22
N LEU A 94 9.47 17.13 -10.59
CA LEU A 94 8.42 16.18 -10.97
C LEU A 94 7.82 16.51 -12.35
N GLU A 95 7.59 17.78 -12.63
CA GLU A 95 7.11 18.26 -13.93
C GLU A 95 8.10 17.90 -15.05
N ALA A 96 9.41 17.98 -14.80
CA ALA A 96 10.42 17.60 -15.78
C ALA A 96 10.34 16.09 -16.14
N ILE A 97 10.12 15.20 -15.16
CA ILE A 97 9.92 13.77 -15.40
C ILE A 97 8.58 13.54 -16.11
N TYR A 98 7.51 14.17 -15.63
CA TYR A 98 6.17 14.03 -16.21
C TYR A 98 6.12 14.43 -17.70
N ASN A 99 6.83 15.50 -18.08
CA ASN A 99 6.86 15.96 -19.46
C ASN A 99 7.52 14.93 -20.42
N GLU A 100 8.50 14.16 -19.95
CA GLU A 100 9.09 13.05 -20.74
C GLU A 100 8.10 11.90 -20.99
N LEU A 101 7.00 11.82 -20.22
CA LEU A 101 5.96 10.80 -20.38
C LEU A 101 4.91 11.15 -21.45
N LYS A 102 4.99 12.33 -22.06
CA LYS A 102 4.15 12.83 -23.18
C LYS A 102 2.63 12.67 -23.00
N LEU A 103 2.16 12.58 -21.77
CA LEU A 103 0.72 12.41 -21.48
C LEU A 103 -0.10 13.63 -21.92
N ASP A 104 0.48 14.81 -21.94
CA ASP A 104 -0.20 16.03 -22.41
C ASP A 104 -0.61 15.90 -23.89
N GLU A 105 0.21 15.25 -24.74
CA GLU A 105 -0.09 15.03 -26.16
C GLU A 105 -1.31 14.10 -26.34
N MET A 106 -1.46 13.12 -25.45
CA MET A 106 -2.63 12.25 -25.46
C MET A 106 -3.90 13.02 -25.08
N PHE A 107 -3.86 13.78 -23.97
CA PHE A 107 -5.01 14.53 -23.51
C PHE A 107 -5.47 15.60 -24.54
N ASN A 108 -4.54 16.18 -25.29
CA ASN A 108 -4.85 17.13 -26.35
C ASN A 108 -5.58 16.47 -27.55
N LYS A 109 -5.48 15.14 -27.70
CA LYS A 109 -6.17 14.36 -28.75
C LYS A 109 -7.55 13.83 -28.30
N ILE A 110 -7.83 13.86 -26.99
CA ILE A 110 -9.13 13.45 -26.48
C ILE A 110 -10.17 14.49 -26.94
N ASP A 111 -11.13 14.07 -27.74
CA ASP A 111 -12.29 14.86 -28.09
C ASP A 111 -13.20 15.01 -26.87
N SER A 112 -12.83 15.92 -26.01
CA SER A 112 -13.63 16.27 -24.85
C SER A 112 -14.42 17.53 -25.13
N LYS A 113 -15.72 17.52 -24.83
CA LYS A 113 -16.56 18.73 -24.88
C LYS A 113 -16.14 19.77 -23.79
N CYS A 114 -14.96 19.62 -23.20
CA CYS A 114 -14.44 20.50 -22.17
C CYS A 114 -13.73 21.70 -22.79
N LYS A 115 -14.10 22.91 -22.33
CA LYS A 115 -13.48 24.18 -22.79
C LYS A 115 -12.27 24.58 -21.92
N TYR A 116 -11.76 23.68 -21.07
CA TYR A 116 -10.63 23.91 -20.17
C TYR A 116 -9.54 22.87 -20.40
N ASN A 117 -8.32 23.19 -19.98
CA ASN A 117 -7.14 22.34 -20.22
C ASN A 117 -7.10 21.12 -19.29
N ILE A 118 -7.56 19.97 -19.81
CA ILE A 118 -7.62 18.70 -19.10
C ILE A 118 -6.20 18.17 -18.79
N ALA A 119 -5.25 18.32 -19.71
CA ALA A 119 -3.87 17.88 -19.54
C ALA A 119 -3.21 18.58 -18.34
N GLU A 120 -3.42 19.90 -18.23
CA GLU A 120 -2.87 20.67 -17.11
C GLU A 120 -3.50 20.27 -15.77
N ILE A 121 -4.81 19.97 -15.73
CA ILE A 121 -5.48 19.46 -14.54
C ILE A 121 -4.91 18.10 -14.13
N PHE A 122 -4.69 17.21 -15.09
CA PHE A 122 -4.12 15.89 -14.79
C PHE A 122 -2.71 16.02 -14.21
N LYS A 123 -1.83 16.78 -14.87
CA LYS A 123 -0.47 17.08 -14.41
C LYS A 123 -0.47 17.66 -12.99
N PHE A 124 -1.32 18.66 -12.76
CA PHE A 124 -1.49 19.28 -11.45
C PHE A 124 -1.86 18.25 -10.38
N LEU A 125 -2.86 17.39 -10.66
CA LEU A 125 -3.31 16.38 -9.71
C LEU A 125 -2.26 15.30 -9.43
N VAL A 126 -1.47 14.89 -10.43
CA VAL A 126 -0.36 13.96 -10.26
C VAL A 126 0.73 14.57 -9.37
N ILE A 127 1.14 15.78 -9.65
CA ILE A 127 2.17 16.50 -8.86
C ILE A 127 1.70 16.72 -7.42
N GLN A 128 0.47 17.19 -7.25
CA GLN A 128 -0.08 17.41 -5.91
C GLN A 128 -0.27 16.11 -5.13
N ARG A 129 -0.54 14.99 -5.81
CA ARG A 129 -0.61 13.68 -5.15
C ARG A 129 0.73 13.25 -4.56
N ILE A 130 1.84 13.69 -5.14
CA ILE A 130 3.20 13.41 -4.62
C ILE A 130 3.57 14.39 -3.49
N LEU A 131 3.38 15.68 -3.71
CA LEU A 131 3.89 16.70 -2.80
C LEU A 131 2.96 16.96 -1.61
N SER A 132 1.65 16.88 -1.84
CA SER A 132 0.63 17.29 -0.87
C SER A 132 -0.63 16.45 -1.03
N PRO A 133 -0.53 15.12 -0.78
CA PRO A 133 -1.67 14.22 -0.94
C PRO A 133 -2.81 14.61 -0.01
N ASP A 134 -4.02 14.79 -0.59
CA ASP A 134 -5.22 15.14 0.16
C ASP A 134 -6.49 14.85 -0.67
N SER A 135 -7.66 15.18 -0.11
CA SER A 135 -8.93 15.18 -0.86
C SER A 135 -8.87 16.16 -2.03
N LYS A 136 -9.65 15.93 -3.07
CA LYS A 136 -9.69 16.81 -4.25
C LYS A 136 -10.08 18.25 -3.89
N ARG A 137 -10.95 18.43 -2.88
CA ARG A 137 -11.34 19.75 -2.39
C ARG A 137 -10.18 20.47 -1.71
N ALA A 138 -9.45 19.79 -0.82
CA ALA A 138 -8.31 20.39 -0.15
C ALA A 138 -7.15 20.65 -1.13
N THR A 139 -6.93 19.75 -2.11
CA THR A 139 -5.97 19.98 -3.19
C THR A 139 -6.31 21.24 -3.99
N TYR A 140 -7.59 21.44 -4.31
CA TYR A 140 -8.07 22.65 -5.01
C TYR A 140 -7.83 23.93 -4.18
N GLN A 141 -8.01 23.90 -2.88
CA GLN A 141 -7.76 25.06 -2.00
C GLN A 141 -6.29 25.51 -1.98
N ARG A 142 -5.36 24.62 -2.35
CA ARG A 142 -3.90 24.88 -2.40
C ARG A 142 -3.37 25.12 -3.81
N ILE A 143 -4.26 25.42 -4.75
CA ILE A 143 -3.91 25.52 -6.18
C ILE A 143 -2.88 26.61 -6.47
N GLU A 144 -2.82 27.66 -5.64
CA GLU A 144 -1.94 28.82 -5.80
C GLU A 144 -0.57 28.63 -5.14
N ASN A 145 -0.33 27.52 -4.44
CA ASN A 145 0.92 27.32 -3.68
C ASN A 145 2.14 26.92 -4.54
N LEU A 146 1.96 26.68 -5.83
CA LEU A 146 3.05 26.36 -6.75
C LEU A 146 3.61 27.63 -7.38
N TYR A 147 4.90 27.91 -7.14
CA TYR A 147 5.54 29.11 -7.65
C TYR A 147 5.42 29.25 -9.18
N GLY A 148 4.95 30.41 -9.63
CA GLY A 148 4.81 30.71 -11.07
C GLY A 148 3.68 29.96 -11.78
N LYS A 149 2.85 29.22 -11.07
CA LYS A 149 1.64 28.57 -11.63
C LYS A 149 0.38 29.35 -11.26
N LYS A 150 -0.41 29.63 -12.28
CA LYS A 150 -1.77 30.16 -12.12
C LYS A 150 -2.72 29.24 -12.86
N TYR A 151 -3.66 28.70 -12.15
CA TYR A 151 -4.64 27.78 -12.70
C TYR A 151 -6.01 28.49 -12.77
N ASP A 152 -6.53 28.65 -13.98
CA ASP A 152 -7.90 29.12 -14.18
C ASP A 152 -8.82 27.89 -14.24
N LEU A 153 -9.19 27.41 -13.08
CA LEU A 153 -9.98 26.20 -12.96
C LEU A 153 -10.90 26.26 -11.74
N SER A 154 -12.12 25.74 -11.87
CA SER A 154 -13.08 25.59 -10.79
C SER A 154 -13.02 24.17 -10.18
N LEU A 155 -13.48 24.06 -8.94
CA LEU A 155 -13.59 22.75 -8.26
C LEU A 155 -14.48 21.77 -9.06
N HIS A 156 -15.55 22.28 -9.70
CA HIS A 156 -16.43 21.46 -10.53
C HIS A 156 -15.71 20.90 -11.77
N GLN A 157 -14.87 21.69 -12.43
CA GLN A 157 -14.06 21.24 -13.56
C GLN A 157 -13.08 20.15 -13.14
N LEU A 158 -12.48 20.28 -11.95
CA LEU A 158 -11.57 19.27 -11.39
C LEU A 158 -12.31 17.94 -11.19
N TYR A 159 -13.47 17.93 -10.56
CA TYR A 159 -14.26 16.69 -10.38
C TYR A 159 -14.73 16.09 -11.71
N ARG A 160 -15.19 16.92 -12.65
CA ARG A 160 -15.60 16.46 -13.98
C ARG A 160 -14.45 15.80 -14.75
N SER A 161 -13.23 16.32 -14.61
CA SER A 161 -12.03 15.75 -15.24
C SER A 161 -11.71 14.35 -14.71
N LEU A 162 -12.06 14.03 -13.46
CA LEU A 162 -11.81 12.68 -12.91
C LEU A 162 -12.52 11.59 -13.72
N ALA A 163 -13.74 11.85 -14.23
CA ALA A 163 -14.45 10.88 -15.06
C ALA A 163 -13.71 10.63 -16.38
N ILE A 164 -13.18 11.70 -17.00
CA ILE A 164 -12.41 11.60 -18.24
C ILE A 164 -11.12 10.80 -18.00
N PHE A 165 -10.43 11.04 -16.90
CA PHE A 165 -9.22 10.29 -16.53
C PHE A 165 -9.52 8.81 -16.25
N GLY A 166 -10.66 8.54 -15.62
CA GLY A 166 -11.11 7.17 -15.39
C GLY A 166 -11.41 6.41 -16.68
N ASP A 167 -12.10 7.06 -17.62
CA ASP A 167 -12.41 6.49 -18.95
C ASP A 167 -11.12 6.31 -19.79
N ALA A 168 -10.14 7.20 -19.67
CA ALA A 168 -8.84 7.13 -20.37
C ALA A 168 -7.79 6.26 -19.68
N SER A 169 -8.13 5.56 -18.61
CA SER A 169 -7.15 4.85 -17.75
C SER A 169 -6.25 3.87 -18.51
N ASN A 170 -6.79 3.10 -19.45
CA ASN A 170 -6.02 2.14 -20.23
C ASN A 170 -5.09 2.82 -21.24
N ASP A 171 -5.55 3.89 -21.90
CA ASP A 171 -4.71 4.66 -22.83
C ASP A 171 -3.54 5.33 -22.10
N ILE A 172 -3.79 5.88 -20.91
CA ILE A 172 -2.73 6.46 -20.06
C ILE A 172 -1.69 5.40 -19.74
N GLN A 173 -2.10 4.21 -19.31
CA GLN A 173 -1.18 3.12 -18.96
C GLN A 173 -0.40 2.64 -20.18
N ARG A 174 -1.03 2.52 -21.35
CA ARG A 174 -0.37 2.13 -22.61
C ARG A 174 0.74 3.10 -22.97
N ILE A 175 0.46 4.40 -23.00
CA ILE A 175 1.44 5.44 -23.33
C ILE A 175 2.58 5.45 -22.30
N LEU A 176 2.25 5.33 -21.01
CA LEU A 176 3.26 5.23 -19.96
C LEU A 176 4.22 4.05 -20.19
N ASN A 177 3.70 2.90 -20.61
CA ASN A 177 4.55 1.74 -20.87
C ASN A 177 5.56 2.01 -21.98
N ASP A 178 5.13 2.65 -23.08
CA ASP A 178 5.99 2.98 -24.23
C ASP A 178 7.03 4.05 -23.83
N GLU A 179 6.60 5.13 -23.19
CA GLU A 179 7.51 6.23 -22.82
C GLU A 179 8.49 5.82 -21.70
N ILE A 180 8.06 5.04 -20.71
CA ILE A 180 8.96 4.53 -19.66
C ILE A 180 10.00 3.56 -20.27
N LYS A 181 9.60 2.71 -21.22
CA LYS A 181 10.52 1.84 -21.93
C LYS A 181 11.58 2.65 -22.67
N SER A 182 11.19 3.75 -23.33
CA SER A 182 12.11 4.66 -24.02
C SER A 182 13.01 5.42 -23.05
N LEU A 183 12.47 5.91 -21.92
CA LEU A 183 13.17 6.83 -21.01
C LEU A 183 14.19 6.15 -20.10
N VAL A 184 13.84 4.99 -19.52
CA VAL A 184 14.65 4.30 -18.51
C VAL A 184 14.85 2.80 -18.78
N GLY A 185 14.29 2.29 -19.88
CA GLY A 185 14.23 0.86 -20.17
C GLY A 185 13.27 0.11 -19.25
N ARG A 186 12.71 -1.00 -19.75
CA ARG A 186 11.89 -1.94 -18.97
C ARG A 186 12.51 -3.33 -19.06
N ASP A 187 12.64 -3.98 -17.91
CA ASP A 187 12.98 -5.41 -17.84
C ASP A 187 11.72 -6.18 -17.41
N THR A 188 11.07 -6.79 -18.40
CA THR A 188 9.85 -7.58 -18.22
C THR A 188 10.12 -9.08 -18.24
N SER A 189 11.38 -9.51 -18.12
CA SER A 189 11.74 -10.93 -18.00
C SER A 189 11.04 -11.61 -16.82
N ASN A 190 10.90 -10.88 -15.72
CA ASN A 190 10.06 -11.22 -14.58
C ASN A 190 9.09 -10.07 -14.30
N VAL A 191 7.85 -10.39 -13.98
CA VAL A 191 6.86 -9.42 -13.54
C VAL A 191 6.32 -9.83 -12.19
N PHE A 192 6.19 -8.85 -11.29
CA PHE A 192 5.66 -9.05 -9.95
C PHE A 192 4.20 -8.66 -9.92
N PHE A 193 3.38 -9.51 -9.33
CA PHE A 193 1.96 -9.27 -9.17
C PHE A 193 1.53 -9.44 -7.72
N ASP A 194 0.72 -8.52 -7.23
CA ASP A 194 -0.04 -8.65 -5.99
C ASP A 194 -1.27 -7.74 -6.02
N SER A 195 -2.18 -7.96 -5.08
CA SER A 195 -3.37 -7.15 -4.88
C SER A 195 -3.46 -6.63 -3.46
N THR A 196 -4.05 -5.45 -3.31
CA THR A 196 -4.33 -4.88 -1.99
C THR A 196 -5.66 -4.15 -1.99
N ASN A 197 -6.20 -3.87 -0.81
CA ASN A 197 -7.45 -3.13 -0.70
C ASN A 197 -7.27 -1.73 -0.10
N TYR A 198 -8.22 -0.85 -0.45
CA TYR A 198 -8.34 0.51 0.04
C TYR A 198 -9.76 0.72 0.52
N TYR A 199 -9.94 1.38 1.65
CA TYR A 199 -11.25 1.58 2.25
C TYR A 199 -11.83 2.97 1.95
N PHE A 200 -13.16 3.03 1.99
CA PHE A 200 -13.92 4.26 1.91
C PHE A 200 -14.31 4.69 3.33
N GLN A 201 -14.30 5.96 3.60
CA GLN A 201 -14.82 6.50 4.87
C GLN A 201 -16.33 6.77 4.73
N LYS A 202 -17.07 5.74 4.32
CA LYS A 202 -18.51 5.82 4.08
C LYS A 202 -19.16 4.45 4.18
N ASP A 203 -20.25 4.36 4.89
CA ASP A 203 -21.01 3.13 5.16
C ASP A 203 -22.06 2.81 4.05
N LEU A 204 -21.69 3.00 2.79
CA LEU A 204 -22.59 2.74 1.65
C LEU A 204 -21.86 1.94 0.57
N GLU A 205 -22.45 0.82 0.14
CA GLU A 205 -21.97 0.05 -1.01
C GLU A 205 -22.46 0.63 -2.33
N SER A 206 -21.71 0.40 -3.42
CA SER A 206 -22.20 0.66 -4.77
C SER A 206 -23.25 -0.37 -5.18
N GLU A 207 -24.29 0.10 -5.86
CA GLU A 207 -25.27 -0.77 -6.49
C GLU A 207 -24.65 -1.53 -7.66
N ASP A 208 -25.16 -2.75 -7.91
CA ASP A 208 -24.80 -3.51 -9.09
C ASP A 208 -25.51 -2.93 -10.31
N GLN A 209 -24.81 -2.86 -11.43
CA GLN A 209 -25.38 -2.49 -12.72
C GLN A 209 -25.75 -3.76 -13.46
N TYR A 210 -26.70 -3.64 -14.39
CA TYR A 210 -27.18 -4.77 -15.17
C TYR A 210 -27.04 -4.45 -16.67
N GLU A 211 -26.35 -5.33 -17.38
CA GLU A 211 -26.17 -5.23 -18.82
C GLU A 211 -26.93 -6.35 -19.51
N GLU A 212 -27.74 -6.00 -20.52
CA GLU A 212 -28.51 -6.97 -21.31
C GLU A 212 -27.55 -7.86 -22.11
N VAL A 213 -27.66 -9.16 -21.95
CA VAL A 213 -26.84 -10.15 -22.67
C VAL A 213 -27.62 -10.63 -23.88
N CYS A 214 -27.06 -10.47 -25.08
CA CYS A 214 -27.70 -10.97 -26.30
C CYS A 214 -27.88 -12.51 -26.24
N PRO A 215 -29.09 -13.05 -26.46
CA PRO A 215 -29.39 -14.50 -26.34
C PRO A 215 -28.60 -15.41 -27.30
N LEU A 216 -27.99 -14.85 -28.33
CA LEU A 216 -27.25 -15.62 -29.35
C LEU A 216 -25.86 -16.13 -28.88
N VAL A 217 -25.41 -15.80 -27.67
CA VAL A 217 -24.13 -16.27 -27.11
C VAL A 217 -24.32 -17.51 -26.19
N THR A 218 -25.44 -18.18 -26.24
CA THR A 218 -25.73 -19.40 -25.46
C THR A 218 -25.05 -20.68 -25.97
N GLY A 219 -24.03 -20.57 -26.82
CA GLY A 219 -23.13 -21.67 -27.14
C GLY A 219 -22.03 -21.83 -26.09
N LYS A 220 -22.28 -22.57 -25.02
CA LYS A 220 -21.28 -23.23 -24.13
C LYS A 220 -20.12 -22.36 -23.59
N THR A 221 -20.29 -21.11 -23.31
CA THR A 221 -19.33 -20.39 -22.46
C THR A 221 -19.71 -20.61 -21.01
N ASN A 222 -18.85 -21.32 -20.28
CA ASN A 222 -18.93 -21.51 -18.83
C ASN A 222 -18.80 -20.15 -18.13
N ILE A 223 -19.90 -19.40 -18.04
CA ILE A 223 -19.98 -18.18 -17.23
C ILE A 223 -20.20 -18.58 -15.76
N LYS A 224 -19.32 -19.43 -15.23
CA LYS A 224 -19.47 -20.05 -13.91
C LYS A 224 -19.46 -19.07 -12.72
N ASN A 225 -19.19 -17.78 -12.92
CA ASN A 225 -19.10 -16.80 -11.82
C ASN A 225 -19.81 -15.47 -12.11
N GLN A 226 -20.68 -15.39 -13.11
CA GLN A 226 -21.46 -14.18 -13.38
C GLN A 226 -22.91 -14.43 -13.00
N LYS A 227 -23.44 -13.59 -12.12
CA LYS A 227 -24.87 -13.65 -11.75
C LYS A 227 -25.68 -13.17 -12.96
N ILE A 228 -26.33 -14.09 -13.66
CA ILE A 228 -27.29 -13.78 -14.72
C ILE A 228 -28.67 -13.73 -14.07
N ILE A 229 -29.39 -12.67 -14.33
CA ILE A 229 -30.78 -12.49 -13.94
C ILE A 229 -31.64 -12.65 -15.20
N GLU A 230 -32.64 -13.49 -15.10
CA GLU A 230 -33.61 -13.73 -16.15
C GLU A 230 -34.87 -12.92 -15.82
N VAL A 231 -35.31 -12.07 -16.75
CA VAL A 231 -36.50 -11.23 -16.59
C VAL A 231 -37.37 -11.44 -17.82
N THR A 232 -38.64 -11.65 -17.61
CA THR A 232 -39.64 -11.60 -18.70
C THR A 232 -40.25 -10.21 -18.70
N ASP A 233 -40.21 -9.51 -19.83
CA ASP A 233 -40.81 -8.18 -19.95
C ASP A 233 -42.37 -8.27 -20.00
N GLU A 234 -43.03 -7.12 -19.95
CA GLU A 234 -44.50 -7.06 -19.94
C GLU A 234 -45.14 -7.64 -21.23
N GLU A 235 -44.36 -7.78 -22.31
CA GLU A 235 -44.75 -8.34 -23.57
C GLU A 235 -44.50 -9.86 -23.66
N GLY A 236 -43.92 -10.46 -22.60
CA GLY A 236 -43.61 -11.87 -22.53
C GLY A 236 -42.29 -12.30 -23.16
N ASN A 237 -41.42 -11.32 -23.58
CA ASN A 237 -40.12 -11.62 -24.13
C ASN A 237 -39.13 -11.94 -23.03
N TYR A 238 -38.30 -12.94 -23.28
CA TYR A 238 -37.27 -13.40 -22.34
C TYR A 238 -35.97 -12.60 -22.51
N LYS A 239 -35.53 -11.93 -21.45
CA LYS A 239 -34.29 -11.16 -21.43
C LYS A 239 -33.36 -11.66 -20.33
N GLN A 240 -32.08 -11.75 -20.67
CA GLN A 240 -31.02 -12.10 -19.72
C GLN A 240 -30.16 -10.88 -19.44
N PHE A 241 -29.89 -10.61 -18.17
CA PHE A 241 -29.04 -9.53 -17.72
C PHE A 241 -27.86 -10.09 -16.94
N LYS A 242 -26.67 -9.61 -17.26
CA LYS A 242 -25.45 -9.88 -16.51
C LYS A 242 -25.28 -8.80 -15.45
N ALA A 243 -25.15 -9.21 -14.20
CA ALA A 243 -24.81 -8.29 -13.14
C ALA A 243 -23.34 -7.86 -13.23
N ILE A 244 -23.11 -6.56 -13.28
CA ILE A 244 -21.79 -5.93 -13.15
C ILE A 244 -21.71 -5.40 -11.73
N PRO A 245 -20.92 -6.03 -10.85
CA PRO A 245 -20.83 -5.59 -9.46
C PRO A 245 -20.26 -4.18 -9.34
N GLY A 246 -20.87 -3.35 -8.51
CA GLY A 246 -20.34 -2.05 -8.18
C GLY A 246 -18.99 -2.16 -7.44
N LEU A 247 -18.15 -1.16 -7.55
CA LEU A 247 -16.77 -1.20 -7.04
C LEU A 247 -16.69 -1.18 -5.51
N MET A 248 -17.51 -0.34 -4.85
CA MET A 248 -17.52 -0.25 -3.39
C MET A 248 -18.30 -1.41 -2.79
N LYS A 249 -17.63 -2.42 -2.30
CA LYS A 249 -18.26 -3.59 -1.64
C LYS A 249 -17.55 -3.91 -0.33
N ARG A 250 -18.31 -4.43 0.65
CA ARG A 250 -17.70 -5.03 1.83
C ARG A 250 -17.03 -6.34 1.46
N GLY A 251 -15.85 -6.57 1.99
CA GLY A 251 -15.02 -7.73 1.71
C GLY A 251 -14.01 -8.00 2.81
N VAL A 252 -13.09 -8.92 2.56
CA VAL A 252 -12.02 -9.24 3.50
C VAL A 252 -11.00 -8.09 3.52
N SER A 253 -11.13 -7.21 4.49
CA SER A 253 -10.19 -6.09 4.68
C SER A 253 -8.87 -6.58 5.28
N LYS A 254 -7.75 -6.27 4.60
CA LYS A 254 -6.39 -6.51 5.14
C LYS A 254 -6.08 -5.64 6.36
N GLU A 255 -6.93 -4.65 6.65
CA GLU A 255 -6.76 -3.67 7.73
C GLU A 255 -7.86 -3.78 8.79
N HIS A 256 -8.69 -4.82 8.69
CA HIS A 256 -9.79 -5.10 9.62
C HIS A 256 -10.79 -3.94 9.78
N VAL A 257 -10.99 -3.14 8.72
CA VAL A 257 -12.05 -2.12 8.68
C VAL A 257 -13.37 -2.75 8.23
N VAL A 258 -14.48 -2.22 8.74
CA VAL A 258 -15.86 -2.69 8.42
C VAL A 258 -16.41 -1.95 7.19
N ASP A 259 -15.85 -0.77 6.90
CA ASP A 259 -16.27 0.06 5.76
C ASP A 259 -16.09 -0.67 4.42
N PRO A 260 -16.88 -0.31 3.39
CA PRO A 260 -16.68 -0.81 2.05
C PRO A 260 -15.24 -0.57 1.57
N ILE A 261 -14.74 -1.52 0.81
CA ILE A 261 -13.40 -1.49 0.23
C ILE A 261 -13.46 -1.60 -1.29
N ILE A 262 -12.35 -1.31 -1.92
CA ILE A 262 -12.05 -1.61 -3.32
C ILE A 262 -10.74 -2.37 -3.37
N GLN A 263 -10.63 -3.30 -4.28
CA GLN A 263 -9.39 -4.04 -4.48
C GLN A 263 -8.64 -3.51 -5.68
N MET A 264 -7.33 -3.31 -5.54
CA MET A 264 -6.44 -2.92 -6.62
C MET A 264 -5.41 -4.03 -6.84
N GLY A 265 -5.35 -4.55 -8.05
CA GLY A 265 -4.25 -5.37 -8.52
C GLY A 265 -3.22 -4.50 -9.22
N LEU A 266 -1.94 -4.82 -9.02
CA LEU A 266 -0.79 -4.11 -9.59
C LEU A 266 0.17 -5.11 -10.21
N LEU A 267 0.61 -4.84 -11.44
CA LEU A 267 1.67 -5.56 -12.13
C LEU A 267 2.88 -4.63 -12.29
N MET A 268 4.06 -5.11 -11.93
CA MET A 268 5.30 -4.34 -11.97
C MET A 268 6.39 -5.10 -12.73
N ASP A 269 7.30 -4.37 -13.36
CA ASP A 269 8.48 -4.94 -13.98
C ASP A 269 9.54 -5.37 -12.93
N LYS A 270 10.58 -6.03 -13.38
CA LYS A 270 11.69 -6.51 -12.53
C LYS A 270 12.35 -5.39 -11.72
N ASN A 271 12.32 -4.17 -12.22
CA ASN A 271 12.88 -3.00 -11.54
C ASN A 271 11.89 -2.35 -10.54
N GLY A 272 10.67 -2.87 -10.44
CA GLY A 272 9.65 -2.32 -9.55
C GLY A 272 8.95 -1.08 -10.11
N ILE A 273 8.97 -0.87 -11.42
CA ILE A 273 8.19 0.18 -12.08
C ILE A 273 6.84 -0.40 -12.49
N PRO A 274 5.72 0.26 -12.17
CA PRO A 274 4.39 -0.22 -12.53
C PRO A 274 4.21 -0.39 -14.05
N ILE A 275 3.55 -1.50 -14.45
CA ILE A 275 3.17 -1.80 -15.83
C ILE A 275 1.68 -1.58 -16.01
N CYS A 276 0.89 -2.23 -15.15
CA CYS A 276 -0.57 -2.24 -15.25
C CYS A 276 -1.21 -2.22 -13.87
N MET A 277 -2.34 -1.55 -13.77
CA MET A 277 -3.20 -1.49 -12.60
C MET A 277 -4.64 -1.65 -13.01
N GLN A 278 -5.40 -2.45 -12.25
CA GLN A 278 -6.86 -2.49 -12.36
C GLN A 278 -7.50 -2.45 -10.97
N VAL A 279 -8.71 -1.90 -10.92
CA VAL A 279 -9.53 -1.87 -9.71
C VAL A 279 -10.68 -2.86 -9.85
N PHE A 280 -10.98 -3.55 -8.75
CA PHE A 280 -11.99 -4.60 -8.68
C PHE A 280 -12.95 -4.34 -7.51
N PRO A 281 -14.17 -4.87 -7.55
CA PRO A 281 -15.07 -4.84 -6.40
C PRO A 281 -14.40 -5.36 -5.13
N GLY A 282 -14.70 -4.74 -3.99
CA GLY A 282 -14.05 -5.05 -2.71
C GLY A 282 -14.21 -6.49 -2.22
N ASN A 283 -15.23 -7.20 -2.70
CA ASN A 283 -15.49 -8.61 -2.40
C ASN A 283 -14.85 -9.58 -3.42
N THR A 284 -14.04 -9.10 -4.35
CA THR A 284 -13.33 -9.95 -5.32
C THR A 284 -12.24 -10.75 -4.62
N SER A 285 -12.16 -12.05 -4.91
CA SER A 285 -11.05 -12.87 -4.40
C SER A 285 -9.73 -12.49 -5.05
N ASP A 286 -8.64 -12.41 -4.27
CA ASP A 286 -7.30 -12.06 -4.75
C ASP A 286 -6.89 -12.89 -5.98
N SER A 287 -7.16 -14.19 -5.98
CA SER A 287 -6.82 -15.09 -7.07
C SER A 287 -7.48 -14.77 -8.42
N LEU A 288 -8.57 -14.00 -8.42
CA LEU A 288 -9.28 -13.62 -9.64
C LEU A 288 -8.75 -12.33 -10.26
N THR A 289 -7.89 -11.61 -9.58
CA THR A 289 -7.39 -10.29 -10.03
C THR A 289 -6.17 -10.37 -10.94
N LEU A 290 -5.42 -11.48 -10.92
CA LEU A 290 -4.20 -11.66 -11.72
C LEU A 290 -4.48 -11.71 -13.23
N LEU A 291 -5.37 -12.59 -13.67
CA LEU A 291 -5.58 -12.86 -15.10
C LEU A 291 -6.08 -11.65 -15.89
N PRO A 292 -7.06 -10.86 -15.41
CA PRO A 292 -7.49 -9.66 -16.13
C PRO A 292 -6.34 -8.68 -16.39
N ILE A 293 -5.46 -8.48 -15.39
CA ILE A 293 -4.33 -7.56 -15.49
C ILE A 293 -3.24 -8.12 -16.42
N LEU A 294 -2.94 -9.40 -16.33
CA LEU A 294 -1.95 -10.03 -17.21
C LEU A 294 -2.40 -10.01 -18.68
N ASN A 295 -3.69 -10.31 -18.93
CA ASN A 295 -4.27 -10.25 -20.27
C ASN A 295 -4.25 -8.83 -20.84
N GLU A 296 -4.57 -7.81 -20.04
CA GLU A 296 -4.48 -6.41 -20.44
C GLU A 296 -3.04 -6.03 -20.78
N ALA A 297 -2.07 -6.39 -19.93
CA ALA A 297 -0.65 -6.10 -20.15
C ALA A 297 -0.13 -6.75 -21.46
N LYS A 298 -0.60 -7.95 -21.78
CA LYS A 298 -0.23 -8.64 -23.02
C LYS A 298 -0.94 -8.09 -24.24
N GLY A 299 -2.24 -7.93 -24.16
CA GLY A 299 -3.06 -7.51 -25.29
C GLY A 299 -2.85 -6.04 -25.67
N SER A 300 -2.87 -5.16 -24.67
CA SER A 300 -2.88 -3.71 -24.89
C SER A 300 -1.51 -3.06 -24.80
N PHE A 301 -0.57 -3.64 -24.03
CA PHE A 301 0.77 -3.04 -23.80
C PHE A 301 1.91 -3.84 -24.44
N GLY A 302 1.60 -4.91 -25.18
CA GLY A 302 2.59 -5.69 -25.93
C GLY A 302 3.64 -6.40 -25.03
N LEU A 303 3.24 -6.82 -23.82
CA LEU A 303 4.12 -7.56 -22.93
C LEU A 303 4.49 -8.91 -23.57
N GLY A 304 5.79 -9.13 -23.83
CA GLY A 304 6.30 -10.39 -24.36
C GLY A 304 6.23 -11.55 -23.36
N ARG A 305 6.98 -12.64 -23.61
CA ARG A 305 7.12 -13.73 -22.63
C ARG A 305 7.69 -13.18 -21.31
N THR A 306 7.09 -13.59 -20.22
CA THR A 306 7.50 -13.17 -18.88
C THR A 306 7.35 -14.31 -17.87
N VAL A 307 8.06 -14.24 -16.74
CA VAL A 307 7.81 -15.09 -15.58
C VAL A 307 6.96 -14.30 -14.59
N VAL A 308 5.74 -14.75 -14.36
CA VAL A 308 4.81 -14.12 -13.40
C VAL A 308 5.16 -14.57 -11.99
N VAL A 309 5.58 -13.64 -11.15
CA VAL A 309 5.96 -13.90 -9.75
C VAL A 309 4.88 -13.35 -8.83
N ALA A 310 4.31 -14.22 -8.00
CA ALA A 310 3.23 -13.82 -7.09
C ALA A 310 3.18 -14.67 -5.81
N ASP A 311 2.43 -14.20 -4.81
CA ASP A 311 2.26 -14.90 -3.54
C ASP A 311 1.28 -16.09 -3.66
N LYS A 312 1.22 -16.89 -2.60
CA LYS A 312 0.38 -18.10 -2.46
C LYS A 312 -1.10 -17.89 -2.73
N GLY A 313 -1.61 -16.66 -2.57
CA GLY A 313 -2.98 -16.30 -2.91
C GLY A 313 -3.31 -16.48 -4.39
N MET A 314 -2.31 -16.28 -5.26
CA MET A 314 -2.42 -16.42 -6.71
C MET A 314 -2.17 -17.84 -7.22
N ASN A 315 -1.70 -18.75 -6.36
CA ASN A 315 -1.38 -20.14 -6.71
C ASN A 315 -2.65 -20.98 -6.87
N THR A 316 -3.28 -20.84 -8.03
CA THR A 316 -4.45 -21.63 -8.46
C THR A 316 -4.14 -22.30 -9.79
N THR A 317 -4.73 -23.47 -10.02
CA THR A 317 -4.59 -24.20 -11.30
C THR A 317 -4.92 -23.29 -12.49
N LYS A 318 -6.01 -22.52 -12.40
CA LYS A 318 -6.42 -21.61 -13.47
C LYS A 318 -5.36 -20.54 -13.79
N ASN A 319 -4.74 -19.93 -12.78
CA ASN A 319 -3.71 -18.92 -13.00
C ASN A 319 -2.45 -19.51 -13.62
N ILE A 320 -2.03 -20.69 -13.14
CA ILE A 320 -0.89 -21.45 -13.67
C ILE A 320 -1.14 -21.84 -15.12
N ASP A 321 -2.25 -22.51 -15.39
CA ASP A 321 -2.59 -23.00 -16.74
C ASP A 321 -2.68 -21.85 -17.73
N THR A 322 -3.32 -20.75 -17.35
CA THR A 322 -3.43 -19.57 -18.23
C THR A 322 -2.06 -18.96 -18.52
N ALA A 323 -1.18 -18.81 -17.52
CA ALA A 323 0.16 -18.28 -17.74
C ALA A 323 0.93 -19.17 -18.72
N VAL A 324 0.97 -20.47 -18.47
CA VAL A 324 1.72 -21.42 -19.32
C VAL A 324 1.12 -21.54 -20.72
N ASN A 325 -0.21 -21.55 -20.83
CA ASN A 325 -0.91 -21.58 -22.12
C ASN A 325 -0.65 -20.33 -22.96
N ASN A 326 -0.42 -19.18 -22.32
CA ASN A 326 -0.01 -17.93 -23.00
C ASN A 326 1.49 -17.88 -23.32
N GLY A 327 2.24 -18.96 -23.07
CA GLY A 327 3.68 -19.02 -23.28
C GLY A 327 4.52 -18.35 -22.19
N ASP A 328 3.91 -18.00 -21.05
CA ASP A 328 4.58 -17.39 -19.89
C ASP A 328 5.09 -18.44 -18.91
N GLY A 329 6.07 -18.03 -18.11
CA GLY A 329 6.45 -18.75 -16.92
C GLY A 329 5.66 -18.27 -15.69
N PHE A 330 5.74 -19.05 -14.64
CA PHE A 330 5.23 -18.68 -13.32
C PHE A 330 6.23 -19.01 -12.22
N MET A 331 6.15 -18.26 -11.12
CA MET A 331 6.86 -18.53 -9.88
C MET A 331 5.99 -18.10 -8.71
N PHE A 332 5.36 -19.06 -8.04
CA PHE A 332 4.42 -18.81 -6.94
C PHE A 332 4.87 -19.50 -5.66
N SER A 333 4.61 -18.86 -4.52
CA SER A 333 4.77 -19.59 -3.26
C SER A 333 3.70 -20.67 -3.10
N GLN A 334 4.08 -21.76 -2.44
CA GLN A 334 3.25 -22.93 -2.22
C GLN A 334 2.91 -23.09 -0.74
N ILE A 335 1.64 -23.33 -0.46
CA ILE A 335 1.20 -23.63 0.92
C ILE A 335 1.70 -25.00 1.32
N LEU A 336 2.42 -25.07 2.44
CA LEU A 336 2.93 -26.32 3.01
C LEU A 336 2.03 -26.92 4.09
N LYS A 337 1.10 -26.13 4.66
CA LYS A 337 0.20 -26.53 5.74
C LYS A 337 -1.17 -26.99 5.20
N GLY A 338 -1.84 -27.87 5.94
CA GLY A 338 -3.20 -28.30 5.63
C GLY A 338 -3.34 -29.14 4.36
N LYS A 339 -4.54 -29.20 3.80
CA LYS A 339 -4.86 -30.07 2.64
C LYS A 339 -3.99 -29.81 1.41
N LYS A 340 -3.67 -28.54 1.10
CA LYS A 340 -2.85 -28.15 -0.06
C LYS A 340 -1.38 -28.53 0.09
N GLY A 341 -0.88 -28.62 1.32
CA GLY A 341 0.51 -29.00 1.61
C GLY A 341 0.70 -30.51 1.86
N LYS A 342 -0.37 -31.29 1.99
CA LYS A 342 -0.32 -32.70 2.38
C LYS A 342 0.65 -33.53 1.52
N ARG A 343 0.67 -33.29 0.21
CA ARG A 343 1.54 -34.02 -0.74
C ARG A 343 3.03 -33.80 -0.51
N TYR A 344 3.42 -32.76 0.22
CA TYR A 344 4.82 -32.44 0.51
C TYR A 344 5.25 -32.85 1.93
N GLN A 345 4.35 -33.35 2.77
CA GLN A 345 4.63 -33.59 4.19
C GLN A 345 5.80 -34.56 4.40
N ASP A 346 5.82 -35.67 3.64
CA ASP A 346 6.89 -36.65 3.77
C ASP A 346 8.27 -36.06 3.40
N ARG A 347 8.30 -35.19 2.39
CA ARG A 347 9.53 -34.50 1.98
C ARG A 347 9.95 -33.38 2.93
N ILE A 348 9.00 -32.61 3.46
CA ILE A 348 9.28 -31.48 4.36
C ILE A 348 10.02 -31.95 5.61
N PHE A 349 9.65 -33.10 6.14
CA PHE A 349 10.19 -33.62 7.39
C PHE A 349 11.30 -34.67 7.22
N ASP A 350 11.63 -35.03 6.00
CA ASP A 350 12.77 -35.91 5.71
C ASP A 350 14.04 -35.07 5.56
N GLU A 351 14.81 -34.99 6.64
CA GLU A 351 16.06 -34.21 6.68
C GLU A 351 17.13 -34.71 5.70
N SER A 352 17.08 -35.99 5.30
CA SER A 352 18.03 -36.58 4.38
C SER A 352 17.95 -36.00 2.96
N LEU A 353 16.81 -35.41 2.61
CA LEU A 353 16.57 -34.79 1.30
C LEU A 353 17.12 -33.35 1.20
N TYR A 354 17.59 -32.76 2.30
CA TYR A 354 18.04 -31.38 2.31
C TYR A 354 19.54 -31.26 2.06
N THR A 355 19.89 -30.35 1.17
CA THR A 355 21.25 -29.80 1.10
C THR A 355 21.37 -28.74 2.19
N VAL A 356 22.23 -28.97 3.17
CA VAL A 356 22.53 -28.04 4.26
C VAL A 356 23.62 -27.08 3.80
N VAL A 357 23.34 -25.78 3.85
CA VAL A 357 24.30 -24.72 3.50
C VAL A 357 24.97 -24.19 4.78
N ASP A 358 24.16 -23.89 5.80
CA ASP A 358 24.58 -23.46 7.12
C ASP A 358 23.49 -23.79 8.17
N GLU A 359 23.67 -23.33 9.42
CA GLU A 359 22.73 -23.57 10.52
C GLU A 359 21.35 -22.93 10.28
N ASP A 360 21.30 -21.83 9.53
CA ASP A 360 20.12 -21.05 9.26
C ASP A 360 19.48 -21.33 7.88
N TYR A 361 20.18 -22.08 7.02
CA TYR A 361 19.69 -22.33 5.67
C TYR A 361 19.93 -23.75 5.19
N ARG A 362 18.87 -24.44 4.82
CA ARG A 362 18.86 -25.73 4.11
C ARG A 362 17.76 -25.75 3.08
N TYR A 363 17.94 -26.47 2.00
CA TYR A 363 16.96 -26.56 0.91
C TYR A 363 16.95 -27.93 0.26
N GLN A 364 15.85 -28.22 -0.43
CA GLN A 364 15.72 -29.30 -1.40
C GLN A 364 15.02 -28.78 -2.65
N GLU A 365 15.45 -29.23 -3.82
CA GLU A 365 14.81 -28.93 -5.08
C GLU A 365 14.56 -30.21 -5.87
N PHE A 366 13.43 -30.25 -6.55
CA PHE A 366 13.06 -31.40 -7.38
C PHE A 366 12.05 -30.97 -8.45
N ILE A 367 11.94 -31.80 -9.49
CA ILE A 367 10.94 -31.65 -10.53
C ILE A 367 9.79 -32.59 -10.22
N GLU A 368 8.56 -32.11 -10.36
CA GLU A 368 7.34 -32.91 -10.21
C GLU A 368 6.42 -32.70 -11.40
N ASP A 369 5.67 -33.76 -11.74
CA ASP A 369 4.58 -33.69 -12.69
C ASP A 369 3.32 -33.13 -12.00
N TYR A 370 2.53 -32.37 -12.75
CA TYR A 370 1.24 -31.87 -12.28
C TYR A 370 0.20 -31.88 -13.40
N ASP A 371 -1.07 -32.12 -13.00
CA ASP A 371 -2.21 -32.04 -13.90
C ASP A 371 -2.49 -30.59 -14.29
N ALA A 372 -2.60 -30.34 -15.58
CA ALA A 372 -2.86 -29.04 -16.18
C ALA A 372 -3.97 -29.15 -17.22
N THR A 373 -4.46 -28.00 -17.67
CA THR A 373 -5.45 -27.91 -18.75
C THR A 373 -4.86 -27.09 -19.89
N ASP A 374 -4.90 -27.62 -21.11
CA ASP A 374 -4.44 -26.91 -22.31
C ASP A 374 -5.48 -25.87 -22.81
N LEU A 375 -5.17 -25.21 -23.94
CA LEU A 375 -6.05 -24.22 -24.57
C LEU A 375 -7.38 -24.79 -25.04
N ASP A 376 -7.39 -26.07 -25.42
CA ASP A 376 -8.57 -26.78 -25.92
C ASP A 376 -9.42 -27.37 -24.80
N GLY A 377 -8.98 -27.25 -23.54
CA GLY A 377 -9.68 -27.77 -22.36
C GLY A 377 -9.34 -29.22 -22.04
N ASN A 378 -8.34 -29.82 -22.71
CA ASN A 378 -7.91 -31.19 -22.46
C ASN A 378 -6.99 -31.25 -21.23
N ARG A 379 -7.05 -32.36 -20.51
CA ARG A 379 -6.11 -32.65 -19.42
C ARG A 379 -4.76 -33.03 -20.02
N VAL A 380 -3.72 -32.38 -19.54
CA VAL A 380 -2.31 -32.62 -19.91
C VAL A 380 -1.46 -32.69 -18.66
N VAL A 381 -0.37 -33.46 -18.72
CA VAL A 381 0.63 -33.49 -17.65
C VAL A 381 1.77 -32.56 -18.03
N ARG A 382 2.14 -31.71 -17.09
CA ARG A 382 3.27 -30.75 -17.23
C ARG A 382 4.22 -30.88 -16.07
N GLN A 383 5.44 -30.40 -16.27
CA GLN A 383 6.47 -30.39 -15.24
C GLN A 383 6.64 -29.02 -14.63
N ARG A 384 6.98 -29.01 -13.34
CA ARG A 384 7.40 -27.83 -12.61
C ARG A 384 8.51 -28.17 -11.63
N LYS A 385 9.35 -27.20 -11.33
CA LYS A 385 10.33 -27.30 -10.26
C LYS A 385 9.73 -26.84 -8.95
N VAL A 386 10.04 -27.54 -7.89
CA VAL A 386 9.66 -27.22 -6.51
C VAL A 386 10.93 -26.98 -5.71
N LEU A 387 11.02 -25.84 -5.07
CA LEU A 387 12.04 -25.52 -4.09
C LEU A 387 11.39 -25.46 -2.71
N ILE A 388 11.82 -26.35 -1.80
CA ILE A 388 11.45 -26.27 -0.37
C ILE A 388 12.71 -25.85 0.39
N TYR A 389 12.60 -24.85 1.27
CA TYR A 389 13.75 -24.40 2.04
C TYR A 389 13.36 -23.96 3.45
N TYR A 390 14.31 -24.04 4.35
CA TYR A 390 14.24 -23.55 5.71
C TYR A 390 15.05 -22.26 5.85
N ASN A 391 14.50 -21.29 6.58
CA ASN A 391 15.20 -20.05 6.95
C ASN A 391 15.10 -19.84 8.47
N GLY A 392 16.21 -19.98 9.19
CA GLY A 392 16.28 -19.91 10.65
C GLY A 392 15.90 -18.54 11.20
N ALA A 393 16.28 -17.44 10.54
CA ALA A 393 15.89 -16.11 10.98
C ALA A 393 14.36 -15.91 10.94
N THR A 394 13.71 -16.48 9.92
CA THR A 394 12.24 -16.44 9.84
C THR A 394 11.61 -17.39 10.85
N ALA A 395 12.18 -18.57 11.06
CA ALA A 395 11.71 -19.49 12.09
C ALA A 395 11.67 -18.85 13.48
N ARG A 396 12.74 -18.14 13.86
CA ARG A 396 12.80 -17.38 15.13
C ARG A 396 11.71 -16.30 15.21
N ARG A 397 11.45 -15.58 14.12
CA ARG A 397 10.39 -14.55 14.08
C ARG A 397 8.98 -15.16 14.18
N GLU A 398 8.74 -16.28 13.50
CA GLU A 398 7.44 -16.98 13.55
C GLU A 398 7.19 -17.54 14.93
N LYS A 399 8.20 -18.17 15.56
CA LYS A 399 8.14 -18.63 16.93
C LYS A 399 7.79 -17.49 17.89
N ASN A 400 8.53 -16.38 17.85
CA ASN A 400 8.27 -15.23 18.73
C ASN A 400 6.84 -14.70 18.56
N LYS A 401 6.37 -14.52 17.30
CA LYS A 401 5.00 -14.10 17.03
C LYS A 401 3.95 -15.07 17.56
N ARG A 402 4.22 -16.38 17.48
CA ARG A 402 3.34 -17.41 18.02
C ARG A 402 3.32 -17.35 19.55
N ASP A 403 4.50 -17.28 20.17
CA ASP A 403 4.63 -17.19 21.63
C ASP A 403 3.91 -15.97 22.21
N GLU A 404 3.99 -14.81 21.55
CA GLU A 404 3.22 -13.62 21.90
C GLU A 404 1.71 -13.86 21.81
N LYS A 405 1.24 -14.49 20.73
CA LYS A 405 -0.20 -14.82 20.56
C LYS A 405 -0.68 -15.81 21.61
N VAL A 406 0.12 -16.84 21.91
CA VAL A 406 -0.19 -17.82 22.95
C VAL A 406 -0.20 -17.16 24.32
N ALA A 407 0.74 -16.25 24.61
CA ALA A 407 0.75 -15.50 25.86
C ALA A 407 -0.50 -14.61 26.01
N LYS A 408 -0.94 -13.97 24.92
CA LYS A 408 -2.19 -13.19 24.90
C LYS A 408 -3.41 -14.10 25.08
N ALA A 409 -3.45 -15.27 24.42
CA ALA A 409 -4.50 -16.27 24.60
C ALA A 409 -4.59 -16.73 26.07
N LYS A 410 -3.45 -17.01 26.72
CA LYS A 410 -3.40 -17.34 28.14
C LYS A 410 -4.00 -16.25 29.03
N LYS A 411 -3.66 -14.98 28.77
CA LYS A 411 -4.20 -13.83 29.52
C LYS A 411 -5.69 -13.63 29.31
N SER A 412 -6.23 -14.04 28.18
CA SER A 412 -7.65 -13.88 27.82
C SER A 412 -8.55 -15.04 28.28
N LEU A 413 -8.00 -16.12 28.86
CA LEU A 413 -8.78 -17.24 29.36
C LEU A 413 -9.87 -16.85 30.39
N THR A 414 -9.71 -15.72 31.04
CA THR A 414 -10.68 -15.17 32.00
C THR A 414 -11.74 -14.26 31.38
N ASN A 415 -11.65 -13.92 30.07
CA ASN A 415 -12.55 -12.99 29.39
C ASN A 415 -12.92 -13.47 27.98
N ASN A 416 -14.04 -14.19 27.86
CA ASN A 416 -14.49 -14.81 26.62
C ASN A 416 -14.73 -13.79 25.47
N ALA A 417 -15.26 -12.60 25.76
CA ALA A 417 -15.52 -11.56 24.76
C ALA A 417 -14.21 -11.02 24.13
N TYR A 418 -13.16 -10.94 24.93
CA TYR A 418 -11.85 -10.50 24.45
C TYR A 418 -11.19 -11.53 23.52
N MET A 419 -11.41 -12.82 23.73
CA MET A 419 -10.85 -13.91 22.91
C MET A 419 -11.35 -13.86 21.46
N VAL A 420 -12.64 -13.74 21.27
CA VAL A 420 -13.29 -13.73 19.94
C VAL A 420 -12.86 -12.53 19.12
N SER A 421 -12.74 -11.37 19.75
CA SER A 421 -12.41 -10.12 19.05
C SER A 421 -10.96 -10.01 18.55
N HIS A 422 -10.03 -10.88 19.05
CA HIS A 422 -8.60 -10.77 18.77
C HIS A 422 -8.00 -11.97 18.01
N GLY A 423 -8.82 -12.94 17.60
CA GLY A 423 -8.40 -14.09 16.77
C GLY A 423 -7.38 -15.01 17.45
N TYR A 424 -7.45 -15.17 18.78
CA TYR A 424 -6.62 -16.11 19.54
C TYR A 424 -7.28 -17.49 19.71
N ASP A 425 -8.51 -17.61 19.26
CA ASP A 425 -9.37 -18.81 19.32
C ASP A 425 -8.68 -20.07 18.80
N LYS A 426 -7.86 -19.97 17.77
CA LYS A 426 -7.15 -21.11 17.18
C LYS A 426 -6.19 -21.83 18.13
N TYR A 427 -5.74 -21.16 19.20
CA TYR A 427 -4.88 -21.73 20.25
C TYR A 427 -5.65 -22.16 21.49
N LEU A 428 -6.97 -22.15 21.43
CA LEU A 428 -7.86 -22.52 22.51
C LEU A 428 -8.70 -23.71 22.12
N ILE A 429 -8.94 -24.61 23.07
CA ILE A 429 -9.93 -25.68 22.97
C ILE A 429 -11.06 -25.29 23.90
N GLU A 430 -12.29 -25.25 23.37
CA GLU A 430 -13.51 -25.08 24.15
C GLU A 430 -13.85 -26.41 24.82
N GLU A 431 -13.97 -26.40 26.13
CA GLU A 431 -14.44 -27.55 26.92
C GLU A 431 -15.89 -27.29 27.32
N SER A 432 -16.77 -28.09 26.79
CA SER A 432 -18.23 -28.06 27.07
C SER A 432 -18.68 -29.19 28.00
N TYR A 433 -17.74 -30.03 28.49
CA TYR A 433 -18.03 -31.15 29.36
C TYR A 433 -17.26 -31.09 30.67
N VAL A 434 -17.84 -31.59 31.74
CA VAL A 434 -17.14 -31.82 32.99
C VAL A 434 -16.29 -33.08 32.83
N GLU A 435 -14.97 -32.95 32.94
CA GLU A 435 -13.98 -33.99 32.61
C GLU A 435 -14.19 -35.28 33.40
N ASN A 436 -14.74 -35.20 34.62
CA ASN A 436 -14.96 -36.33 35.52
C ASN A 436 -16.33 -37.01 35.37
N THR A 437 -17.34 -36.34 34.86
CA THR A 437 -18.72 -36.89 34.76
C THR A 437 -19.23 -37.03 33.35
N GLY A 438 -18.58 -36.38 32.37
CA GLY A 438 -19.03 -36.36 30.99
C GLY A 438 -20.31 -35.56 30.73
N GLU A 439 -20.84 -34.87 31.76
CA GLU A 439 -22.03 -34.02 31.64
C GLU A 439 -21.69 -32.70 30.92
N ILE A 440 -22.67 -32.13 30.20
CA ILE A 440 -22.52 -30.80 29.55
C ILE A 440 -22.38 -29.75 30.63
N ALA A 441 -21.28 -28.99 30.59
CA ALA A 441 -21.05 -27.93 31.56
C ALA A 441 -21.94 -26.70 31.27
N ASP A 442 -22.52 -26.13 32.32
CA ASP A 442 -23.33 -24.90 32.24
C ASP A 442 -22.52 -23.66 31.81
N LYS A 443 -21.18 -23.73 31.92
CA LYS A 443 -20.25 -22.67 31.50
C LYS A 443 -19.16 -23.22 30.61
N LYS A 444 -18.92 -22.56 29.49
CA LYS A 444 -17.80 -22.86 28.61
C LYS A 444 -16.48 -22.55 29.32
N SER A 445 -15.59 -23.53 29.36
CA SER A 445 -14.21 -23.33 29.78
C SER A 445 -13.27 -23.46 28.58
N TYR A 446 -12.10 -22.86 28.67
CA TYR A 446 -11.12 -22.91 27.58
C TYR A 446 -9.76 -23.34 28.12
N LYS A 447 -9.06 -24.16 27.33
CA LYS A 447 -7.67 -24.52 27.62
C LYS A 447 -6.77 -24.29 26.41
N ILE A 448 -5.47 -24.16 26.65
CA ILE A 448 -4.48 -23.96 25.57
C ILE A 448 -4.33 -25.23 24.74
N ASN A 449 -4.49 -25.10 23.43
CA ASN A 449 -4.29 -26.17 22.45
C ASN A 449 -2.79 -26.41 22.19
N LYS A 450 -2.16 -27.23 23.05
CA LYS A 450 -0.73 -27.56 22.95
C LYS A 450 -0.39 -28.35 21.68
N GLU A 451 -1.33 -29.16 21.18
CA GLU A 451 -1.14 -29.94 19.95
C GLU A 451 -1.07 -29.03 18.74
N LYS A 452 -1.95 -28.04 18.67
CA LYS A 452 -1.94 -27.04 17.61
C LYS A 452 -0.66 -26.21 17.59
N ILE A 453 -0.14 -25.84 18.76
CA ILE A 453 1.12 -25.13 18.89
C ILE A 453 2.26 -26.00 18.32
N LYS A 454 2.37 -27.26 18.75
CA LYS A 454 3.40 -28.21 18.29
C LYS A 454 3.27 -28.49 16.79
N GLU A 455 2.05 -28.57 16.26
CA GLU A 455 1.80 -28.73 14.82
C GLU A 455 2.34 -27.53 14.03
N GLU A 456 2.06 -26.32 14.50
CA GLU A 456 2.54 -25.10 13.81
C GLU A 456 4.05 -24.93 13.91
N GLU A 457 4.68 -25.33 15.03
CA GLU A 457 6.13 -25.27 15.24
C GLU A 457 6.94 -26.04 14.20
N LYS A 458 6.44 -27.16 13.72
CA LYS A 458 7.10 -28.01 12.72
C LYS A 458 7.36 -27.27 11.40
N TYR A 459 6.58 -26.23 11.12
CA TYR A 459 6.65 -25.48 9.86
C TYR A 459 7.33 -24.12 10.00
N ASP A 460 7.87 -23.79 11.20
CA ASP A 460 8.52 -22.49 11.38
C ASP A 460 9.72 -22.36 10.45
N GLY A 461 9.78 -21.26 9.73
CA GLY A 461 10.83 -20.98 8.76
C GLY A 461 10.81 -21.82 7.49
N MET A 462 9.80 -22.68 7.31
CA MET A 462 9.66 -23.52 6.11
C MET A 462 8.90 -22.78 5.00
N PHE A 463 9.48 -22.74 3.81
CA PHE A 463 8.92 -22.13 2.61
C PHE A 463 8.95 -23.10 1.44
N ALA A 464 8.00 -22.93 0.52
CA ALA A 464 8.09 -23.59 -0.77
C ALA A 464 7.72 -22.63 -1.91
N ILE A 465 8.43 -22.77 -3.01
CA ILE A 465 8.20 -22.04 -4.25
C ILE A 465 8.05 -23.07 -5.37
N ILE A 466 7.07 -22.89 -6.24
CA ILE A 466 6.88 -23.66 -7.45
C ILE A 466 7.10 -22.78 -8.66
N THR A 467 7.74 -23.31 -9.70
CA THR A 467 8.04 -22.55 -10.92
C THR A 467 8.05 -23.43 -12.16
N SER A 468 7.67 -22.84 -13.29
CA SER A 468 7.85 -23.44 -14.63
C SER A 468 9.30 -23.39 -15.13
N GLU A 469 10.15 -22.57 -14.52
CA GLU A 469 11.54 -22.37 -14.94
C GLU A 469 12.41 -23.50 -14.39
N LEU A 470 12.48 -24.62 -15.14
CA LEU A 470 13.15 -25.85 -14.70
C LEU A 470 14.67 -25.67 -14.56
N ASP A 471 15.25 -24.76 -15.34
CA ASP A 471 16.69 -24.48 -15.36
C ASP A 471 17.17 -23.55 -14.22
N TYR A 472 16.24 -22.92 -13.50
CA TYR A 472 16.60 -22.05 -12.37
C TYR A 472 17.07 -22.89 -11.20
N ASP A 473 18.27 -22.59 -10.67
CA ASP A 473 18.74 -23.13 -9.41
C ASP A 473 18.03 -22.46 -8.20
N GLN A 474 18.26 -23.00 -7.02
CA GLN A 474 17.66 -22.48 -5.78
C GLN A 474 18.00 -21.01 -5.52
N ALA A 475 19.23 -20.57 -5.87
CA ALA A 475 19.65 -19.19 -5.62
C ALA A 475 18.87 -18.23 -6.54
N LYS A 476 18.72 -18.59 -7.81
CA LYS A 476 17.96 -17.82 -8.80
C LYS A 476 16.48 -17.77 -8.49
N ILE A 477 15.87 -18.87 -8.06
CA ILE A 477 14.48 -18.93 -7.63
C ILE A 477 14.26 -17.99 -6.44
N ARG A 478 15.11 -18.06 -5.42
CA ARG A 478 15.00 -17.20 -4.23
C ARG A 478 15.20 -15.73 -4.55
N GLU A 479 16.24 -15.37 -5.32
CA GLU A 479 16.49 -14.00 -5.76
C GLU A 479 15.29 -13.43 -6.50
N THR A 480 14.76 -14.19 -7.48
CA THR A 480 13.61 -13.78 -8.28
C THR A 480 12.37 -13.61 -7.41
N TYR A 481 12.05 -14.59 -6.56
CA TYR A 481 10.90 -14.53 -5.69
C TYR A 481 11.03 -13.41 -4.65
N HIS A 482 12.22 -13.17 -4.14
CA HIS A 482 12.47 -12.07 -3.21
C HIS A 482 12.13 -10.70 -3.82
N GLY A 483 12.19 -10.56 -5.14
CA GLY A 483 11.77 -9.33 -5.83
C GLY A 483 10.34 -8.86 -5.52
N LEU A 484 9.46 -9.71 -4.99
CA LEU A 484 8.10 -9.36 -4.56
C LEU A 484 8.06 -8.23 -3.51
N TRP A 485 9.11 -8.05 -2.70
CA TRP A 485 9.14 -6.93 -1.73
C TRP A 485 8.92 -5.55 -2.37
N ARG A 486 9.27 -5.40 -3.67
CA ARG A 486 9.08 -4.13 -4.41
C ARG A 486 7.61 -3.76 -4.58
N ILE A 487 6.75 -4.78 -4.77
CA ILE A 487 5.31 -4.50 -4.88
C ILE A 487 4.69 -4.20 -3.52
N GLU A 488 5.14 -4.89 -2.46
CA GLU A 488 4.74 -4.58 -1.08
C GLU A 488 5.15 -3.15 -0.69
N GLU A 489 6.38 -2.75 -1.04
CA GLU A 489 6.83 -1.36 -0.85
C GLU A 489 5.98 -0.37 -1.66
N SER A 490 5.62 -0.70 -2.90
CA SER A 490 4.76 0.16 -3.71
C SER A 490 3.37 0.33 -3.13
N PHE A 491 2.79 -0.73 -2.56
CA PHE A 491 1.54 -0.60 -1.82
C PHE A 491 1.71 0.22 -0.53
N ARG A 492 2.82 0.09 0.17
CA ARG A 492 3.12 0.96 1.30
C ARG A 492 3.16 2.42 0.85
N VAL A 493 3.89 2.73 -0.21
CA VAL A 493 3.98 4.09 -0.77
C VAL A 493 2.61 4.64 -1.17
N THR A 494 1.79 3.84 -1.87
CA THR A 494 0.44 4.30 -2.26
C THR A 494 -0.47 4.56 -1.07
N LYS A 495 -0.30 3.82 0.02
CA LYS A 495 -1.11 3.96 1.24
C LYS A 495 -0.62 5.07 2.18
N SER A 496 0.70 5.28 2.28
CA SER A 496 1.31 6.27 3.19
C SER A 496 1.68 7.56 2.48
N GLU A 497 2.57 7.49 1.48
CA GLU A 497 3.13 8.68 0.85
C GLU A 497 2.16 9.34 -0.13
N LEU A 498 1.44 8.54 -0.91
CA LEU A 498 0.43 9.04 -1.83
C LEU A 498 -0.98 9.10 -1.23
N GLU A 499 -1.18 8.68 0.00
CA GLU A 499 -2.44 8.71 0.75
C GLU A 499 -3.68 8.34 -0.08
N LEU A 500 -3.59 7.22 -0.81
CA LEU A 500 -4.69 6.74 -1.64
C LEU A 500 -5.95 6.40 -0.80
N ARG A 501 -5.79 6.23 0.49
CA ARG A 501 -6.86 5.94 1.46
C ARG A 501 -6.88 6.95 2.63
N PRO A 502 -8.05 7.26 3.19
CA PRO A 502 -9.38 6.83 2.75
C PRO A 502 -9.77 7.45 1.41
N ILE A 503 -10.61 6.72 0.63
CA ILE A 503 -11.10 7.21 -0.65
C ILE A 503 -12.32 8.10 -0.40
N TYR A 504 -12.28 9.33 -0.92
CA TYR A 504 -13.34 10.34 -0.72
C TYR A 504 -14.31 10.47 -1.90
N VAL A 505 -13.99 9.87 -3.05
CA VAL A 505 -14.84 9.86 -4.25
C VAL A 505 -15.63 8.56 -4.32
N THR A 506 -16.91 8.64 -4.70
CA THR A 506 -17.83 7.48 -4.69
C THR A 506 -18.35 7.10 -6.06
N ASN A 507 -18.33 8.03 -7.03
CA ASN A 507 -18.65 7.71 -8.42
C ASN A 507 -17.57 6.82 -9.01
N GLU A 508 -17.93 5.74 -9.70
CA GLU A 508 -16.99 4.74 -10.21
C GLU A 508 -15.95 5.31 -11.19
N LYS A 509 -16.37 6.20 -12.10
CA LYS A 509 -15.44 6.87 -13.01
C LYS A 509 -14.47 7.77 -12.25
N HIS A 510 -14.94 8.46 -11.21
CA HIS A 510 -14.10 9.28 -10.35
C HIS A 510 -13.12 8.42 -9.52
N ILE A 511 -13.57 7.24 -9.07
CA ILE A 511 -12.70 6.27 -8.39
C ILE A 511 -11.57 5.84 -9.35
N LYS A 512 -11.90 5.39 -10.56
CA LYS A 512 -10.90 5.02 -11.58
C LYS A 512 -9.95 6.18 -11.89
N GLY A 513 -10.49 7.40 -12.03
CA GLY A 513 -9.70 8.63 -12.23
C GLY A 513 -8.77 8.93 -11.06
N HIS A 514 -9.21 8.69 -9.82
CA HIS A 514 -8.37 8.85 -8.65
C HIS A 514 -7.22 7.83 -8.63
N PHE A 515 -7.50 6.57 -8.93
CA PHE A 515 -6.50 5.51 -8.96
C PHE A 515 -5.47 5.72 -10.06
N ILE A 516 -5.87 6.13 -11.27
CA ILE A 516 -4.92 6.37 -12.36
C ILE A 516 -3.99 7.56 -12.07
N ILE A 517 -4.46 8.61 -11.41
CA ILE A 517 -3.61 9.71 -10.93
C ILE A 517 -2.54 9.19 -9.97
N CYS A 518 -2.91 8.33 -9.02
CA CYS A 518 -1.98 7.75 -8.06
C CYS A 518 -1.00 6.77 -8.72
N PHE A 519 -1.46 6.02 -9.72
CA PHE A 519 -0.61 5.13 -10.52
C PHE A 519 0.47 5.92 -11.27
N VAL A 520 0.10 7.02 -11.94
CA VAL A 520 1.07 7.89 -12.63
C VAL A 520 2.03 8.55 -11.63
N ALA A 521 1.54 8.98 -10.48
CA ALA A 521 2.37 9.53 -9.40
C ALA A 521 3.41 8.49 -8.92
N LEU A 522 3.00 7.24 -8.74
CA LEU A 522 3.91 6.15 -8.40
C LEU A 522 4.94 5.90 -9.51
N CYS A 523 4.54 5.91 -10.79
CA CYS A 523 5.45 5.78 -11.93
C CYS A 523 6.51 6.89 -11.93
N VAL A 524 6.11 8.15 -11.76
CA VAL A 524 7.03 9.30 -11.70
C VAL A 524 8.06 9.13 -10.59
N LEU A 525 7.64 8.71 -9.40
CA LEU A 525 8.53 8.47 -8.27
C LEU A 525 9.48 7.28 -8.52
N ARG A 526 8.99 6.20 -9.11
CA ARG A 526 9.82 5.02 -9.43
C ARG A 526 10.84 5.31 -10.54
N ILE A 527 10.48 6.13 -11.53
CA ILE A 527 11.43 6.60 -12.55
C ILE A 527 12.57 7.38 -11.90
N LEU A 528 12.25 8.33 -11.03
CA LEU A 528 13.27 9.11 -10.32
C LEU A 528 14.15 8.20 -9.46
N GLN A 529 13.55 7.30 -8.70
CA GLN A 529 14.27 6.35 -7.86
C GLN A 529 15.20 5.44 -8.68
N LYS A 530 14.75 4.96 -9.85
CA LYS A 530 15.58 4.16 -10.76
C LYS A 530 16.76 4.96 -11.32
N LYS A 531 16.54 6.23 -11.73
CA LYS A 531 17.61 7.12 -12.19
C LYS A 531 18.68 7.34 -11.12
N MET A 532 18.28 7.36 -9.86
CA MET A 532 19.16 7.45 -8.69
C MET A 532 19.73 6.09 -8.25
N ASN A 533 19.59 5.03 -9.06
CA ASN A 533 20.02 3.67 -8.72
C ASN A 533 19.49 3.17 -7.36
N TYR A 534 18.25 3.56 -7.01
CA TYR A 534 17.60 3.17 -5.76
C TYR A 534 18.37 3.58 -4.49
N SER A 535 19.21 4.60 -4.57
CA SER A 535 20.08 5.04 -3.46
C SER A 535 19.33 5.59 -2.25
N ILE A 536 18.09 6.08 -2.44
CA ILE A 536 17.22 6.57 -1.38
C ILE A 536 15.76 6.09 -1.56
N SER A 537 15.03 6.01 -0.46
CA SER A 537 13.61 5.61 -0.49
C SER A 537 12.71 6.69 -1.10
N ILE A 538 11.52 6.28 -1.56
CA ILE A 538 10.51 7.22 -2.09
C ILE A 538 10.10 8.25 -1.02
N GLU A 539 9.95 7.84 0.25
CA GLU A 539 9.67 8.75 1.36
C GLU A 539 10.72 9.86 1.46
N ARG A 540 12.02 9.51 1.35
CA ARG A 540 13.12 10.49 1.38
C ARG A 540 13.09 11.41 0.17
N ILE A 541 12.76 10.88 -1.04
CA ILE A 541 12.58 11.70 -2.25
C ILE A 541 11.47 12.73 -2.04
N VAL A 542 10.29 12.30 -1.59
CA VAL A 542 9.15 13.20 -1.34
C VAL A 542 9.49 14.24 -0.28
N ARG A 543 10.17 13.85 0.79
CA ARG A 543 10.62 14.76 1.84
C ARG A 543 11.58 15.83 1.29
N ALA A 544 12.58 15.42 0.49
CA ALA A 544 13.56 16.34 -0.09
C ALA A 544 12.92 17.33 -1.09
N LEU A 545 11.98 16.87 -1.93
CA LEU A 545 11.24 17.73 -2.83
C LEU A 545 10.34 18.73 -2.08
N ASN A 546 9.77 18.32 -0.96
CA ASN A 546 8.94 19.19 -0.11
C ASN A 546 9.73 20.30 0.61
N MET A 547 11.05 20.18 0.72
CA MET A 547 11.91 21.26 1.20
C MET A 547 12.11 22.40 0.19
N CYS A 548 11.82 22.18 -1.09
CA CYS A 548 12.02 23.15 -2.15
C CYS A 548 10.96 24.26 -2.11
N LYS A 549 11.15 25.21 -1.20
CA LYS A 549 10.24 26.34 -0.95
C LYS A 549 10.95 27.68 -1.18
N CYS A 550 10.17 28.68 -1.55
CA CYS A 550 10.66 30.05 -1.73
C CYS A 550 9.58 31.05 -1.34
N THR A 551 10.00 32.26 -1.00
CA THR A 551 9.12 33.41 -0.79
C THR A 551 9.62 34.61 -1.61
N GLU A 552 8.71 35.42 -2.08
CA GLU A 552 9.05 36.69 -2.74
C GLU A 552 9.16 37.77 -1.67
N ILE A 553 10.39 38.32 -1.51
CA ILE A 553 10.65 39.44 -0.66
C ILE A 553 10.45 40.73 -1.48
N VAL A 554 10.51 41.89 -0.84
CA VAL A 554 10.30 43.22 -1.46
C VAL A 554 11.11 43.37 -2.75
N ASN A 555 10.51 43.93 -3.81
CA ASN A 555 11.14 44.34 -5.08
C ASN A 555 11.71 43.23 -5.98
N GLY A 556 11.04 42.10 -6.08
CA GLY A 556 11.40 41.06 -7.08
C GLY A 556 12.64 40.26 -6.70
N VAL A 557 12.96 40.17 -5.42
CA VAL A 557 13.97 39.25 -4.88
C VAL A 557 13.27 38.03 -4.33
N ILE A 558 13.72 36.84 -4.75
CA ILE A 558 13.26 35.55 -4.25
C ILE A 558 14.23 35.06 -3.18
N HIS A 559 13.71 34.78 -2.01
CA HIS A 559 14.41 34.05 -0.97
C HIS A 559 14.10 32.55 -1.09
N VAL A 560 15.10 31.76 -1.43
CA VAL A 560 15.01 30.30 -1.43
C VAL A 560 15.28 29.84 -0.01
N LEU A 561 14.27 29.19 0.57
CA LEU A 561 14.33 28.70 1.95
C LEU A 561 15.36 27.57 2.04
N LYS A 562 16.46 27.83 2.70
CA LYS A 562 17.56 26.89 2.97
C LYS A 562 17.52 26.35 4.40
N ASP A 563 18.55 25.59 4.74
CA ASP A 563 18.72 24.79 5.96
C ASP A 563 18.22 25.47 7.24
N ASP A 564 18.60 26.73 7.51
CA ASP A 564 18.22 27.43 8.76
C ASP A 564 16.73 27.79 8.81
N THR A 565 16.18 28.25 7.70
CA THR A 565 14.75 28.55 7.60
C THR A 565 13.92 27.26 7.64
N THR A 566 14.45 26.19 7.05
CA THR A 566 13.83 24.86 7.10
C THR A 566 13.89 24.29 8.52
N LYS A 567 14.98 24.51 9.27
CA LYS A 567 15.09 24.14 10.69
C LYS A 567 14.05 24.86 11.55
N GLN A 568 13.92 26.16 11.38
CA GLN A 568 12.88 26.95 12.08
C GLN A 568 11.49 26.47 11.71
N PHE A 569 11.26 26.16 10.45
CA PHE A 569 10.03 25.62 9.93
C PHE A 569 9.67 24.26 10.56
N VAL A 570 10.59 23.30 10.55
CA VAL A 570 10.36 21.97 11.15
C VAL A 570 10.16 22.10 12.66
N LYS A 571 10.90 22.99 13.35
CA LYS A 571 10.70 23.29 14.77
C LYS A 571 9.30 23.87 15.05
N LYS A 572 8.84 24.81 14.24
CA LYS A 572 7.51 25.41 14.38
C LYS A 572 6.42 24.37 14.17
N ILE A 573 6.52 23.55 13.14
CA ILE A 573 5.58 22.44 12.90
C ILE A 573 5.61 21.41 14.02
N SER A 574 6.77 21.05 14.51
CA SER A 574 6.95 20.15 15.65
C SER A 574 6.19 20.68 16.88
N GLN A 575 6.32 21.99 17.16
CA GLN A 575 5.60 22.66 18.25
C GLN A 575 4.08 22.71 18.02
N GLU A 576 3.64 23.10 16.83
CA GLU A 576 2.20 23.18 16.49
C GLU A 576 1.50 21.81 16.51
N LYS A 577 2.21 20.76 16.11
CA LYS A 577 1.67 19.38 16.02
C LYS A 577 2.01 18.53 17.23
N LYS A 578 2.67 19.08 18.26
CA LYS A 578 3.09 18.34 19.48
C LYS A 578 3.87 17.06 19.17
N ILE A 579 4.66 17.05 18.10
CA ILE A 579 5.61 15.98 17.78
C ILE A 579 6.94 16.40 18.41
N GLU A 580 7.31 15.77 19.51
CA GLU A 580 8.58 16.04 20.16
C GLU A 580 9.70 15.30 19.44
N TYR A 581 10.48 16.05 18.65
CA TYR A 581 11.83 15.62 18.24
C TYR A 581 12.85 16.27 19.13
N THR A 582 13.87 15.54 19.49
CA THR A 582 15.07 16.15 20.07
C THR A 582 15.72 17.06 19.03
N SER A 583 16.46 18.05 19.46
CA SER A 583 17.19 18.93 18.53
C SER A 583 18.17 18.15 17.66
N GLU A 584 18.77 17.09 18.18
CA GLU A 584 19.68 16.19 17.46
C GLU A 584 18.96 15.39 16.36
N GLU A 585 17.77 14.82 16.66
CA GLU A 585 16.96 14.11 15.67
C GLU A 585 16.52 15.04 14.54
N LEU A 586 16.13 16.28 14.85
CA LEU A 586 15.77 17.29 13.85
C LEU A 586 16.96 17.66 12.97
N ASP A 587 18.12 17.92 13.56
CA ASP A 587 19.33 18.27 12.82
C ASP A 587 19.79 17.13 11.93
N LYS A 588 19.67 15.89 12.38
CA LYS A 588 19.96 14.69 11.58
C LYS A 588 19.01 14.57 10.39
N ILE A 589 17.70 14.65 10.63
CA ILE A 589 16.68 14.56 9.56
C ILE A 589 16.90 15.67 8.51
N LEU A 590 17.23 16.88 8.93
CA LEU A 590 17.44 18.00 8.02
C LEU A 590 18.73 17.85 7.22
N SER A 591 19.81 17.41 7.86
CA SER A 591 21.07 17.13 7.18
C SER A 591 20.92 16.03 6.13
N GLU A 592 20.28 14.92 6.48
CA GLU A 592 19.97 13.85 5.53
C GLU A 592 19.11 14.36 4.37
N THR A 593 18.12 15.19 4.63
CA THR A 593 17.20 15.71 3.60
C THR A 593 17.91 16.63 2.61
N VAL A 594 18.87 17.43 3.08
CA VAL A 594 19.70 18.27 2.22
C VAL A 594 20.60 17.42 1.31
N GLU A 595 21.21 16.36 1.86
CA GLU A 595 22.00 15.44 1.05
C GLU A 595 21.13 14.70 0.02
N ASP A 596 19.93 14.28 0.40
CA ASP A 596 18.97 13.68 -0.52
C ASP A 596 18.60 14.64 -1.65
N TYR A 597 18.35 15.90 -1.34
CA TYR A 597 18.10 16.93 -2.37
C TYR A 597 19.30 17.10 -3.31
N LYS A 598 20.52 17.12 -2.80
CA LYS A 598 21.72 17.19 -3.62
C LYS A 598 21.86 15.96 -4.54
N LEU A 599 21.46 14.78 -4.08
CA LEU A 599 21.43 13.58 -4.91
C LEU A 599 20.37 13.72 -6.02
N ILE A 600 19.17 14.18 -5.69
CA ILE A 600 18.08 14.39 -6.66
C ILE A 600 18.50 15.34 -7.76
N ILE A 601 19.05 16.52 -7.44
CA ILE A 601 19.41 17.51 -8.47
C ILE A 601 20.51 17.04 -9.43
N LYS A 602 21.32 16.04 -9.05
CA LYS A 602 22.31 15.44 -9.97
C LYS A 602 21.67 14.78 -11.19
N GLU A 603 20.43 14.31 -11.06
CA GLU A 603 19.67 13.70 -12.16
C GLU A 603 19.07 14.74 -13.13
N PHE A 604 19.20 16.01 -12.81
CA PHE A 604 18.66 17.12 -13.61
C PHE A 604 19.77 18.05 -14.09
N ASN A 605 19.52 18.72 -15.23
CA ASN A 605 20.36 19.80 -15.72
C ASN A 605 20.08 21.10 -14.93
N SER A 606 20.33 21.05 -13.62
CA SER A 606 20.12 22.20 -12.73
C SER A 606 21.29 22.36 -11.77
N LYS A 607 21.51 23.59 -11.32
CA LYS A 607 22.49 23.91 -10.27
C LYS A 607 21.76 24.19 -8.97
N LEU A 608 22.47 24.05 -7.86
CA LEU A 608 21.91 24.45 -6.57
C LEU A 608 21.66 25.96 -6.59
N CYS A 609 20.44 26.36 -6.26
CA CYS A 609 20.06 27.77 -6.20
C CYS A 609 20.73 28.48 -4.99
N THR A 610 21.10 29.73 -5.14
CA THR A 610 21.58 30.58 -4.03
C THR A 610 20.40 30.97 -3.12
N SER A 611 20.68 31.38 -1.87
CA SER A 611 19.62 31.73 -0.91
C SER A 611 18.81 32.96 -1.30
N LEU A 612 19.46 33.93 -1.92
CA LEU A 612 18.84 35.16 -2.43
C LEU A 612 19.15 35.26 -3.93
N ILE A 613 18.12 35.44 -4.73
CA ILE A 613 18.20 35.47 -6.18
C ILE A 613 17.15 36.43 -6.74
N THR A 614 17.46 37.09 -7.86
CA THR A 614 16.45 37.90 -8.54
C THR A 614 15.33 37.03 -9.09
N LYS A 615 14.13 37.58 -9.21
CA LYS A 615 12.97 36.85 -9.79
C LYS A 615 13.27 36.34 -11.19
N SER A 616 13.93 37.16 -12.03
CA SER A 616 14.31 36.78 -13.40
C SER A 616 15.27 35.60 -13.43
N ASP A 617 16.30 35.61 -12.57
CA ASP A 617 17.27 34.53 -12.50
C ASP A 617 16.65 33.26 -11.92
N PHE A 618 15.74 33.38 -10.95
CA PHE A 618 15.01 32.27 -10.39
C PHE A 618 14.09 31.62 -11.42
N GLU A 619 13.34 32.40 -12.20
CA GLU A 619 12.51 31.87 -13.30
C GLU A 619 13.37 31.18 -14.37
N SER A 620 14.54 31.75 -14.69
CA SER A 620 15.52 31.16 -15.61
C SER A 620 16.06 29.83 -15.06
N PHE A 621 16.38 29.79 -13.76
CA PHE A 621 16.76 28.56 -13.06
C PHE A 621 15.65 27.51 -13.16
N LEU A 622 14.39 27.84 -12.86
CA LEU A 622 13.28 26.90 -12.93
C LEU A 622 13.05 26.35 -14.35
N LYS A 623 13.24 27.19 -15.39
CA LYS A 623 13.17 26.76 -16.80
C LYS A 623 14.33 25.84 -17.20
N SER A 624 15.46 25.93 -16.53
CA SER A 624 16.63 25.08 -16.80
C SER A 624 16.49 23.67 -16.25
N ILE A 625 15.54 23.42 -15.32
CA ILE A 625 15.33 22.09 -14.71
C ILE A 625 14.77 21.14 -15.77
N LYS A 626 15.64 20.27 -16.29
CA LYS A 626 15.29 19.20 -17.24
C LYS A 626 15.92 17.91 -16.77
N LEU A 627 15.22 16.81 -16.95
CA LEU A 627 15.74 15.48 -16.65
C LEU A 627 16.94 15.18 -17.57
N LYS A 628 18.02 14.68 -17.02
CA LYS A 628 19.17 14.20 -17.83
C LYS A 628 18.77 12.94 -18.57
N LYS A 629 19.13 12.86 -19.85
CA LYS A 629 18.91 11.71 -20.71
C LYS A 629 19.85 10.57 -20.35
#